data_3b2d91182eb9356c0b9f4b1d5046571e
#
_entry.id   3b2d91182eb9356c0b9f4b1d5046571e
#
_cell.length_a   1.000
_cell.length_b   1.000
_cell.length_c   1.000
_cell.angle_alpha   90.00
_cell.angle_beta   90.00
_cell.angle_gamma   90.00
#
_symmetry.space_group_name_H-M   'P 1'
#
loop_
_entity.id
_entity.type
_entity.pdbx_description
1 polymer ?
#
loop_
_entity_poly.entity_id
_entity_poly.type
_entity_poly.pdbx_seq_one_letter_code
_entity_poly.pdbx_strand_id
1 'polypeptide(L)'
;MARKENIRNIAIIAHVDHGKTTLVDEMLKQGGIYRENQATTDRVMDSGDLERERGITILAKNTSIYYKDTKINIVDTPGHADFGGEVERILKMVNGVILLVDAAEGPMPQTRFVLQKALELGHKVIVAVNKIDKPDARIHEVMDEVLELLLDLDATDEQFNSPTVFCSGRQGTASYSPDEPGTDLTPLFETIVNYIDAPSGDENGPMQLLVSSIDYNEYVGRIAIGRVERGTIRVGQEVTVCDYHDPALRQKGKVVALYAFDGLGKTPIQSASAGEIVALSGMADITIGRTLCAPDCVEPLPFVKISDPTIEMTFAVNDSPFAGREGKYVTSRNLRDRLEKELLKDVSLHVTEQPNCDAFNVAGRGEMHLSILMETMRREGFEFSVSTPRVLTKEIDGKLCEPIERMVADVPEECMGAVIEKMGRRKGDLLGMTPMGSRYRLEFLVPSRGLFGYRSEFLTDTRGEGIMSSVLDSYAPMKGEIERRLTGSLIAFESGEAVTYGLAAAQERGALFIGPGTPVYAGMVVGICSRNEDMTVNVCKRKQLTNMRAAGSDEALRLTPPKNFSLEQCLEFLADDELLECTPKSLRIRKRELDHGLRMRELMKRRNQEQSK
;
A
#
# COMPACT_ATOMS: atom_id res chain seq x y z
N MET A 1 26.12 15.00 24.88
CA MET A 1 26.06 13.90 23.93
C MET A 1 27.02 14.22 22.79
N ALA A 2 27.89 13.29 22.41
CA ALA A 2 28.77 13.50 21.27
C ALA A 2 27.94 13.42 19.97
N ARG A 3 28.21 14.30 19.01
CA ARG A 3 27.61 14.23 17.67
C ARG A 3 28.55 13.46 16.74
N LYS A 4 27.96 12.57 15.93
CA LYS A 4 28.69 11.77 14.94
C LYS A 4 28.69 12.53 13.60
N GLU A 5 29.55 13.55 13.50
CA GLU A 5 29.57 14.53 12.41
C GLU A 5 29.69 13.91 10.99
N ASN A 6 30.18 12.67 10.90
CA ASN A 6 30.37 11.95 9.64
C ASN A 6 29.17 11.06 9.23
N ILE A 7 28.01 11.22 9.88
CA ILE A 7 26.78 10.47 9.53
C ILE A 7 25.62 11.43 9.39
N ARG A 8 24.74 11.21 8.42
CA ARG A 8 23.42 11.82 8.28
C ARG A 8 22.39 10.72 8.03
N ASN A 9 21.30 10.74 8.80
CA ASN A 9 20.18 9.82 8.63
C ASN A 9 18.99 10.63 8.11
N ILE A 10 18.53 10.36 6.90
CA ILE A 10 17.44 11.08 6.24
C ILE A 10 16.36 10.13 5.74
N ALA A 11 15.11 10.61 5.69
CA ALA A 11 14.02 9.95 4.99
C ALA A 11 13.56 10.81 3.81
N ILE A 12 13.10 10.18 2.73
CA ILE A 12 12.56 10.89 1.58
C ILE A 12 11.04 10.73 1.56
N ILE A 13 10.34 11.85 1.67
CA ILE A 13 8.89 11.96 1.62
C ILE A 13 8.51 12.45 0.23
N ALA A 14 7.70 11.68 -0.48
CA ALA A 14 7.22 12.06 -1.81
C ALA A 14 5.85 11.45 -2.09
N HIS A 15 5.09 12.13 -2.95
CA HIS A 15 3.93 11.51 -3.57
C HIS A 15 4.36 10.47 -4.62
N VAL A 16 3.45 9.56 -4.96
CA VAL A 16 3.61 8.65 -6.11
C VAL A 16 3.90 9.48 -7.35
N ASP A 17 4.81 9.01 -8.19
CA ASP A 17 5.26 9.66 -9.43
C ASP A 17 6.00 11.02 -9.29
N HIS A 18 6.23 11.56 -8.10
CA HIS A 18 7.07 12.77 -7.94
C HIS A 18 8.57 12.54 -8.24
N GLY A 19 8.95 11.31 -8.59
CA GLY A 19 10.31 10.96 -9.00
C GLY A 19 11.27 10.58 -7.88
N LYS A 20 10.73 10.12 -6.73
CA LYS A 20 11.53 9.67 -5.58
C LYS A 20 12.57 8.62 -5.97
N THR A 21 12.15 7.53 -6.59
CA THR A 21 13.05 6.43 -7.00
C THR A 21 14.12 6.91 -7.97
N THR A 22 13.73 7.74 -8.96
CA THR A 22 14.67 8.30 -9.94
C THR A 22 15.74 9.19 -9.28
N LEU A 23 15.32 10.05 -8.33
CA LEU A 23 16.26 10.90 -7.60
C LEU A 23 17.23 10.08 -6.75
N VAL A 24 16.72 9.06 -6.02
CA VAL A 24 17.56 8.18 -5.20
C VAL A 24 18.53 7.37 -6.06
N ASP A 25 18.09 6.87 -7.22
CA ASP A 25 18.98 6.18 -8.16
C ASP A 25 20.13 7.08 -8.64
N GLU A 26 19.85 8.35 -8.93
CA GLU A 26 20.90 9.31 -9.30
C GLU A 26 21.81 9.67 -8.10
N MET A 27 21.24 9.79 -6.89
CA MET A 27 22.04 9.95 -5.68
C MET A 27 23.00 8.77 -5.45
N LEU A 28 22.54 7.53 -5.71
CA LEU A 28 23.36 6.32 -5.62
C LEU A 28 24.48 6.30 -6.67
N LYS A 29 24.20 6.72 -7.90
CA LYS A 29 25.19 6.81 -8.98
C LYS A 29 26.29 7.83 -8.66
N GLN A 30 25.91 9.04 -8.24
CA GLN A 30 26.84 10.13 -7.94
C GLN A 30 27.52 9.96 -6.56
N GLY A 31 26.91 9.20 -5.64
CA GLY A 31 27.49 8.83 -4.34
C GLY A 31 28.58 7.74 -4.41
N GLY A 32 29.07 7.40 -5.60
CA GLY A 32 30.25 6.55 -5.80
C GLY A 32 30.06 5.06 -5.56
N ILE A 33 28.83 4.55 -5.50
CA ILE A 33 28.52 3.14 -5.22
C ILE A 33 28.74 2.24 -6.45
N TYR A 34 28.52 2.79 -7.65
CA TYR A 34 28.71 2.04 -8.90
C TYR A 34 30.11 2.23 -9.48
N ARG A 35 30.73 1.15 -9.93
CA ARG A 35 31.96 1.23 -10.73
C ARG A 35 31.62 1.81 -12.11
N GLU A 36 32.49 2.62 -12.69
CA GLU A 36 32.31 3.36 -13.96
C GLU A 36 31.81 2.54 -15.18
N ASN A 37 31.83 1.20 -15.12
CA ASN A 37 31.43 0.30 -16.20
C ASN A 37 30.29 -0.67 -15.84
N GLN A 38 29.57 -0.44 -14.73
CA GLN A 38 28.48 -1.33 -14.33
C GLN A 38 27.16 -0.85 -14.98
N ALA A 39 26.59 -1.66 -15.86
CA ALA A 39 25.27 -1.39 -16.43
C ALA A 39 24.22 -1.35 -15.31
N THR A 40 23.68 -0.16 -15.05
CA THR A 40 22.62 0.04 -14.06
C THR A 40 21.28 -0.16 -14.73
N THR A 41 20.44 -1.01 -14.15
CA THR A 41 19.03 -1.07 -14.49
C THR A 41 18.31 0.12 -13.84
N ASP A 42 17.45 0.81 -14.56
CA ASP A 42 16.64 1.90 -14.01
C ASP A 42 15.75 1.38 -12.88
N ARG A 43 15.48 2.24 -11.88
CA ARG A 43 14.68 1.95 -10.68
C ARG A 43 15.26 0.84 -9.80
N VAL A 44 16.50 0.99 -9.43
CA VAL A 44 17.24 0.00 -8.62
C VAL A 44 16.64 -0.16 -7.21
N MET A 45 16.07 0.91 -6.65
CA MET A 45 15.39 0.85 -5.35
C MET A 45 14.07 0.08 -5.40
N ASP A 46 13.32 0.15 -6.50
CA ASP A 46 12.09 -0.62 -6.67
C ASP A 46 12.42 -2.03 -7.16
N SER A 47 12.95 -2.87 -6.28
CA SER A 47 13.40 -4.23 -6.61
C SER A 47 12.26 -5.21 -6.86
N GLY A 48 11.04 -4.90 -6.42
CA GLY A 48 9.84 -5.71 -6.65
C GLY A 48 9.19 -5.41 -8.00
N ASP A 49 8.81 -6.44 -8.76
CA ASP A 49 8.10 -6.24 -10.05
C ASP A 49 6.81 -5.46 -9.85
N LEU A 50 6.10 -5.68 -8.72
CA LEU A 50 4.87 -4.94 -8.37
C LEU A 50 5.13 -3.47 -8.06
N GLU A 51 6.22 -3.13 -7.39
CA GLU A 51 6.62 -1.75 -7.12
C GLU A 51 6.90 -1.01 -8.42
N ARG A 52 7.61 -1.67 -9.36
CA ARG A 52 7.91 -1.10 -10.70
C ARG A 52 6.66 -0.88 -11.55
N GLU A 53 5.74 -1.85 -11.56
CA GLU A 53 4.51 -1.76 -12.34
C GLU A 53 3.54 -0.71 -11.80
N ARG A 54 3.44 -0.61 -10.47
CA ARG A 54 2.52 0.33 -9.80
C ARG A 54 3.12 1.71 -9.57
N GLY A 55 4.45 1.85 -9.71
CA GLY A 55 5.17 3.09 -9.45
C GLY A 55 5.19 3.50 -7.96
N ILE A 56 4.87 2.59 -7.03
CA ILE A 56 4.79 2.87 -5.60
C ILE A 56 5.83 2.08 -4.82
N THR A 57 6.40 2.68 -3.78
CA THR A 57 7.19 1.96 -2.78
C THR A 57 6.25 1.24 -1.82
N ILE A 58 6.37 -0.08 -1.74
CA ILE A 58 5.55 -0.93 -0.87
C ILE A 58 6.24 -1.15 0.47
N LEU A 59 7.53 -1.48 0.43
CA LEU A 59 8.34 -1.72 1.63
C LEU A 59 9.43 -0.66 1.77
N ALA A 60 9.60 -0.18 2.99
CA ALA A 60 10.70 0.71 3.32
C ALA A 60 12.05 0.06 3.06
N LYS A 61 12.94 0.76 2.38
CA LYS A 61 14.29 0.30 2.08
C LYS A 61 15.32 1.24 2.67
N ASN A 62 16.36 0.65 3.22
CA ASN A 62 17.50 1.39 3.74
C ASN A 62 18.64 1.28 2.74
N THR A 63 19.20 2.41 2.38
CA THR A 63 20.41 2.50 1.57
C THR A 63 21.37 3.53 2.16
N SER A 64 22.60 3.52 1.73
CA SER A 64 23.57 4.53 2.13
C SER A 64 24.46 4.94 0.97
N ILE A 65 24.86 6.19 0.99
CA ILE A 65 25.81 6.77 0.04
C ILE A 65 26.91 7.49 0.82
N TYR A 66 28.01 7.77 0.15
CA TYR A 66 29.09 8.58 0.70
C TYR A 66 29.22 9.87 -0.09
N TYR A 67 29.22 10.98 0.63
CA TYR A 67 29.55 12.28 0.07
C TYR A 67 30.72 12.87 0.84
N LYS A 68 31.87 13.03 0.19
CA LYS A 68 33.13 13.36 0.85
C LYS A 68 33.40 12.35 2.00
N ASP A 69 33.60 12.83 3.22
CA ASP A 69 33.83 12.00 4.41
C ASP A 69 32.54 11.65 5.20
N THR A 70 31.37 12.00 4.66
CA THR A 70 30.09 11.80 5.35
C THR A 70 29.30 10.67 4.73
N LYS A 71 28.87 9.73 5.56
CA LYS A 71 27.92 8.67 5.21
C LYS A 71 26.49 9.23 5.36
N ILE A 72 25.72 9.17 4.28
CA ILE A 72 24.31 9.54 4.27
C ILE A 72 23.48 8.27 4.17
N ASN A 73 22.79 7.92 5.25
CA ASN A 73 21.81 6.85 5.26
C ASN A 73 20.47 7.41 4.76
N ILE A 74 19.92 6.80 3.73
CA ILE A 74 18.65 7.16 3.11
C ILE A 74 17.65 6.07 3.42
N VAL A 75 16.57 6.43 4.07
CA VAL A 75 15.44 5.53 4.32
C VAL A 75 14.31 5.92 3.37
N ASP A 76 13.98 5.02 2.48
CA ASP A 76 12.87 5.21 1.55
C ASP A 76 11.54 4.96 2.27
N THR A 77 10.61 5.91 2.17
CA THR A 77 9.31 5.82 2.84
C THR A 77 8.22 5.43 1.87
N PRO A 78 7.31 4.50 2.26
CA PRO A 78 6.09 4.28 1.52
C PRO A 78 5.28 5.57 1.42
N GLY A 79 4.75 5.86 0.22
CA GLY A 79 3.95 7.07 -0.01
C GLY A 79 2.45 6.90 0.28
N HIS A 80 1.97 5.68 0.49
CA HIS A 80 0.55 5.39 0.65
C HIS A 80 0.12 5.35 2.13
N ALA A 81 -1.07 5.89 2.43
CA ALA A 81 -1.61 6.01 3.78
C ALA A 81 -1.78 4.67 4.52
N ASP A 82 -2.04 3.57 3.79
CA ASP A 82 -2.14 2.21 4.35
C ASP A 82 -0.84 1.78 5.08
N PHE A 83 0.29 2.40 4.76
CA PHE A 83 1.58 2.16 5.38
C PHE A 83 1.98 3.21 6.44
N GLY A 84 1.03 4.03 6.90
CA GLY A 84 1.29 5.15 7.83
C GLY A 84 2.06 4.76 9.10
N GLY A 85 1.79 3.58 9.66
CA GLY A 85 2.54 3.08 10.82
C GLY A 85 4.02 2.73 10.51
N GLU A 86 4.36 2.41 9.25
CA GLU A 86 5.76 2.22 8.84
C GLU A 86 6.47 3.57 8.71
N VAL A 87 5.78 4.55 8.15
CA VAL A 87 6.30 5.91 8.02
C VAL A 87 6.70 6.47 9.38
N GLU A 88 5.86 6.37 10.40
CA GLU A 88 6.16 6.89 11.73
C GLU A 88 7.37 6.20 12.38
N ARG A 89 7.52 4.90 12.17
CA ARG A 89 8.70 4.15 12.65
C ARG A 89 9.98 4.55 11.95
N ILE A 90 9.90 4.79 10.63
CA ILE A 90 11.03 5.25 9.83
C ILE A 90 11.47 6.64 10.28
N LEU A 91 10.52 7.53 10.48
CA LEU A 91 10.80 8.89 10.92
C LEU A 91 11.55 8.91 12.27
N LYS A 92 11.31 7.96 13.17
CA LYS A 92 12.08 7.86 14.42
C LYS A 92 13.55 7.44 14.24
N MET A 93 13.90 6.83 13.11
CA MET A 93 15.30 6.44 12.83
C MET A 93 16.13 7.56 12.23
N VAL A 94 15.50 8.60 11.69
CA VAL A 94 16.17 9.66 10.93
C VAL A 94 16.31 10.95 11.73
N ASN A 95 17.12 11.87 11.24
CA ASN A 95 17.37 13.19 11.87
C ASN A 95 16.76 14.33 11.04
N GLY A 96 16.34 14.04 9.83
CA GLY A 96 15.67 15.00 8.97
C GLY A 96 15.03 14.34 7.76
N VAL A 97 14.25 15.11 7.03
CA VAL A 97 13.48 14.63 5.91
C VAL A 97 13.70 15.50 4.67
N ILE A 98 13.65 14.87 3.50
CA ILE A 98 13.56 15.55 2.21
C ILE A 98 12.11 15.46 1.75
N LEU A 99 11.46 16.61 1.62
CA LEU A 99 10.15 16.74 1.00
C LEU A 99 10.33 16.92 -0.50
N LEU A 100 10.03 15.89 -1.27
CA LEU A 100 10.14 15.89 -2.72
C LEU A 100 8.80 16.25 -3.35
N VAL A 101 8.76 17.35 -4.11
CA VAL A 101 7.55 17.88 -4.76
C VAL A 101 7.78 18.00 -6.25
N ASP A 102 6.82 17.58 -7.07
CA ASP A 102 6.84 17.76 -8.53
C ASP A 102 6.59 19.23 -8.88
N ALA A 103 7.43 19.82 -9.72
CA ALA A 103 7.35 21.22 -10.13
C ALA A 103 6.08 21.59 -10.92
N ALA A 104 5.37 20.61 -11.48
CA ALA A 104 4.12 20.82 -12.20
C ALA A 104 2.89 20.56 -11.32
N GLU A 105 2.93 19.51 -10.49
CA GLU A 105 1.78 19.04 -9.72
C GLU A 105 1.62 19.74 -8.35
N GLY A 106 2.75 20.07 -7.71
CA GLY A 106 2.75 20.65 -6.37
C GLY A 106 2.59 19.63 -5.24
N PRO A 107 2.36 20.06 -3.99
CA PRO A 107 2.22 19.18 -2.83
C PRO A 107 0.88 18.47 -2.83
N MET A 108 0.90 17.13 -2.77
CA MET A 108 -0.26 16.26 -2.86
C MET A 108 -0.81 15.82 -1.48
N PRO A 109 -2.10 15.46 -1.33
CA PRO A 109 -2.71 15.10 -0.04
C PRO A 109 -2.01 13.99 0.73
N GLN A 110 -1.45 13.01 0.05
CA GLN A 110 -0.73 11.91 0.71
C GLN A 110 0.55 12.39 1.40
N THR A 111 1.21 13.38 0.83
CA THR A 111 2.43 13.98 1.37
C THR A 111 2.15 14.71 2.69
N ARG A 112 0.94 15.29 2.83
CA ARG A 112 0.50 16.04 4.02
C ARG A 112 0.62 15.22 5.30
N PHE A 113 0.10 13.97 5.30
CA PHE A 113 0.15 13.11 6.48
C PHE A 113 1.58 12.79 6.93
N VAL A 114 2.45 12.42 5.98
CA VAL A 114 3.84 12.05 6.29
C VAL A 114 4.62 13.27 6.76
N LEU A 115 4.42 14.41 6.11
CA LEU A 115 5.05 15.68 6.48
C LEU A 115 4.59 16.13 7.87
N GLN A 116 3.29 16.07 8.18
CA GLN A 116 2.76 16.40 9.50
C GLN A 116 3.46 15.59 10.60
N LYS A 117 3.61 14.27 10.40
CA LYS A 117 4.32 13.41 11.36
C LYS A 117 5.80 13.77 11.52
N ALA A 118 6.46 14.16 10.44
CA ALA A 118 7.84 14.62 10.49
C ALA A 118 7.98 15.95 11.28
N LEU A 119 7.05 16.89 11.06
CA LEU A 119 7.01 18.18 11.78
C LEU A 119 6.71 17.99 13.27
N GLU A 120 5.73 17.15 13.63
CA GLU A 120 5.40 16.80 15.01
C GLU A 120 6.60 16.18 15.78
N LEU A 121 7.44 15.40 15.09
CA LEU A 121 8.68 14.85 15.64
C LEU A 121 9.84 15.85 15.71
N GLY A 122 9.63 17.07 15.23
CA GLY A 122 10.65 18.14 15.24
C GLY A 122 11.77 17.95 14.22
N HIS A 123 11.53 17.18 13.15
CA HIS A 123 12.54 16.98 12.11
C HIS A 123 12.77 18.24 11.29
N LYS A 124 14.03 18.43 10.90
CA LYS A 124 14.41 19.40 9.88
C LYS A 124 13.95 18.94 8.50
N VAL A 125 13.42 19.85 7.72
CA VAL A 125 12.87 19.57 6.39
C VAL A 125 13.76 20.24 5.33
N ILE A 126 14.10 19.53 4.27
CA ILE A 126 14.67 20.09 3.03
C ILE A 126 13.59 19.96 1.97
N VAL A 127 13.24 21.07 1.33
CA VAL A 127 12.29 21.04 0.21
C VAL A 127 13.07 20.81 -1.08
N ALA A 128 12.75 19.73 -1.80
CA ALA A 128 13.33 19.42 -3.10
C ALA A 128 12.24 19.52 -4.18
N VAL A 129 12.26 20.56 -4.98
CA VAL A 129 11.35 20.75 -6.11
C VAL A 129 11.94 20.01 -7.31
N ASN A 130 11.32 18.91 -7.70
CA ASN A 130 11.81 17.98 -8.72
C ASN A 130 11.10 18.18 -10.07
N LYS A 131 11.71 17.66 -11.11
CA LYS A 131 11.22 17.73 -12.50
C LYS A 131 11.10 19.15 -13.04
N ILE A 132 12.01 20.04 -12.65
CA ILE A 132 12.08 21.41 -13.16
C ILE A 132 12.36 21.47 -14.67
N ASP A 133 12.79 20.36 -15.26
CA ASP A 133 13.00 20.18 -16.70
C ASP A 133 11.70 19.99 -17.51
N LYS A 134 10.55 19.84 -16.86
CA LYS A 134 9.27 19.74 -17.54
C LYS A 134 8.84 21.09 -18.13
N PRO A 135 8.23 21.11 -19.35
CA PRO A 135 7.78 22.35 -19.97
C PRO A 135 6.57 22.99 -19.27
N ASP A 136 5.84 22.24 -18.46
CA ASP A 136 4.68 22.64 -17.65
C ASP A 136 5.02 22.92 -16.20
N ALA A 137 6.31 23.04 -15.86
CA ALA A 137 6.76 23.37 -14.52
C ALA A 137 6.31 24.79 -14.12
N ARG A 138 5.66 24.92 -12.94
CA ARG A 138 5.15 26.14 -12.34
C ARG A 138 5.84 26.40 -10.98
N ILE A 139 7.15 26.48 -11.01
CA ILE A 139 8.02 26.39 -9.84
C ILE A 139 7.64 27.40 -8.74
N HIS A 140 7.38 28.67 -9.09
CA HIS A 140 7.04 29.71 -8.11
C HIS A 140 5.71 29.43 -7.41
N GLU A 141 4.68 29.02 -8.16
CA GLU A 141 3.37 28.65 -7.60
C GLU A 141 3.48 27.44 -6.66
N VAL A 142 4.27 26.43 -7.06
CA VAL A 142 4.51 25.24 -6.24
C VAL A 142 5.24 25.60 -4.95
N MET A 143 6.16 26.56 -4.98
CA MET A 143 6.81 27.06 -3.77
C MET A 143 5.82 27.72 -2.82
N ASP A 144 4.91 28.55 -3.33
CA ASP A 144 3.87 29.18 -2.52
C ASP A 144 2.93 28.10 -1.91
N GLU A 145 2.53 27.09 -2.69
CA GLU A 145 1.72 25.97 -2.21
C GLU A 145 2.43 25.15 -1.12
N VAL A 146 3.75 24.96 -1.20
CA VAL A 146 4.55 24.29 -0.15
C VAL A 146 4.58 25.13 1.12
N LEU A 147 4.75 26.45 1.01
CA LEU A 147 4.72 27.34 2.16
C LEU A 147 3.34 27.37 2.83
N GLU A 148 2.26 27.41 2.04
CA GLU A 148 0.90 27.27 2.56
C GLU A 148 0.69 25.93 3.29
N LEU A 149 1.19 24.83 2.72
CA LEU A 149 1.13 23.52 3.36
C LEU A 149 1.87 23.50 4.70
N LEU A 150 3.05 24.10 4.80
CA LEU A 150 3.81 24.19 6.05
C LEU A 150 3.07 25.03 7.10
N LEU A 151 2.45 26.14 6.70
CA LEU A 151 1.60 26.96 7.58
C LEU A 151 0.39 26.18 8.08
N ASP A 152 -0.31 25.49 7.21
CA ASP A 152 -1.46 24.65 7.53
C ASP A 152 -1.14 23.52 8.52
N LEU A 153 0.11 23.08 8.55
CA LEU A 153 0.60 22.02 9.43
C LEU A 153 1.25 22.56 10.72
N ASP A 154 1.06 23.84 11.04
CA ASP A 154 1.64 24.50 12.23
C ASP A 154 3.17 24.32 12.33
N ALA A 155 3.88 24.41 11.19
CA ALA A 155 5.34 24.33 11.16
C ALA A 155 5.97 25.43 12.01
N THR A 156 7.06 25.10 12.71
CA THR A 156 7.85 26.08 13.47
C THR A 156 8.57 27.05 12.51
N ASP A 157 9.00 28.21 13.03
CA ASP A 157 9.73 29.18 12.23
C ASP A 157 10.99 28.58 11.55
N GLU A 158 11.69 27.66 12.22
CA GLU A 158 12.83 26.96 11.64
C GLU A 158 12.41 26.02 10.49
N GLN A 159 11.30 25.29 10.64
CA GLN A 159 10.76 24.39 9.63
C GLN A 159 10.15 25.17 8.44
N PHE A 160 9.54 26.32 8.71
CA PHE A 160 9.00 27.19 7.66
C PHE A 160 10.11 27.79 6.79
N ASN A 161 11.27 28.13 7.38
CA ASN A 161 12.45 28.60 6.66
C ASN A 161 13.36 27.49 6.15
N SER A 162 12.77 26.33 5.80
CA SER A 162 13.49 25.18 5.27
C SER A 162 14.24 25.51 3.96
N PRO A 163 15.50 25.05 3.79
CA PRO A 163 16.22 25.25 2.55
C PRO A 163 15.53 24.53 1.40
N THR A 164 15.49 25.20 0.24
CA THR A 164 14.92 24.67 -0.99
C THR A 164 16.02 24.37 -2.00
N VAL A 165 15.92 23.23 -2.67
CA VAL A 165 16.80 22.79 -3.75
C VAL A 165 15.95 22.43 -4.96
N PHE A 166 16.32 22.91 -6.13
CA PHE A 166 15.62 22.65 -7.39
C PHE A 166 16.35 21.52 -8.13
N CYS A 167 15.63 20.43 -8.43
CA CYS A 167 16.22 19.20 -8.94
C CYS A 167 15.59 18.75 -10.26
N SER A 168 16.40 18.08 -11.08
CA SER A 168 15.92 17.19 -12.12
C SER A 168 16.47 15.79 -11.85
N GLY A 169 15.68 14.94 -11.21
CA GLY A 169 16.07 13.55 -10.95
C GLY A 169 16.38 12.77 -12.24
N ARG A 170 15.74 13.11 -13.35
CA ARG A 170 16.00 12.49 -14.65
C ARG A 170 17.37 12.87 -15.23
N GLN A 171 17.79 14.11 -15.05
CA GLN A 171 19.07 14.61 -15.54
C GLN A 171 20.20 14.44 -14.53
N GLY A 172 19.86 14.09 -13.26
CA GLY A 172 20.82 13.96 -12.18
C GLY A 172 21.42 15.31 -11.75
N THR A 173 20.65 16.39 -11.82
CA THR A 173 21.12 17.75 -11.54
C THR A 173 20.34 18.41 -10.42
N ALA A 174 21.00 19.32 -9.68
CA ALA A 174 20.41 20.15 -8.64
C ALA A 174 20.99 21.55 -8.65
N SER A 175 20.22 22.53 -8.19
CA SER A 175 20.59 23.95 -8.14
C SER A 175 19.94 24.63 -6.92
N TYR A 176 20.52 25.74 -6.45
CA TYR A 176 19.93 26.61 -5.42
C TYR A 176 18.97 27.67 -6.00
N SER A 177 18.95 27.84 -7.31
CA SER A 177 18.07 28.76 -8.02
C SER A 177 17.34 28.05 -9.14
N PRO A 178 16.04 28.32 -9.37
CA PRO A 178 15.31 27.73 -10.48
C PRO A 178 15.81 28.18 -11.86
N ASP A 179 16.46 29.36 -11.93
CA ASP A 179 16.94 29.96 -13.18
C ASP A 179 18.36 29.52 -13.55
N GLU A 180 19.07 28.83 -12.62
CA GLU A 180 20.44 28.39 -12.85
C GLU A 180 20.46 26.89 -13.17
N PRO A 181 21.04 26.47 -14.31
CA PRO A 181 21.13 25.07 -14.64
C PRO A 181 22.10 24.36 -13.67
N GLY A 182 21.63 23.31 -13.01
CA GLY A 182 22.47 22.43 -12.21
C GLY A 182 23.37 21.55 -13.09
N THR A 183 24.52 21.15 -12.57
CA THR A 183 25.47 20.25 -13.25
C THR A 183 25.43 18.84 -12.69
N ASP A 184 25.22 18.70 -11.38
CA ASP A 184 25.17 17.46 -10.63
C ASP A 184 24.31 17.62 -9.37
N LEU A 185 24.24 16.61 -8.51
CA LEU A 185 23.48 16.63 -7.25
C LEU A 185 24.28 17.21 -6.06
N THR A 186 25.45 17.80 -6.28
CA THR A 186 26.27 18.42 -5.23
C THR A 186 25.49 19.43 -4.37
N PRO A 187 24.65 20.33 -4.91
CA PRO A 187 23.84 21.24 -4.09
C PRO A 187 22.92 20.54 -3.10
N LEU A 188 22.32 19.43 -3.53
CA LEU A 188 21.46 18.61 -2.65
C LEU A 188 22.29 17.93 -1.55
N PHE A 189 23.42 17.32 -1.88
CA PHE A 189 24.30 16.67 -0.89
C PHE A 189 24.86 17.67 0.12
N GLU A 190 25.29 18.84 -0.32
CA GLU A 190 25.77 19.90 0.58
C GLU A 190 24.68 20.42 1.51
N THR A 191 23.45 20.58 1.00
CA THR A 191 22.31 20.96 1.82
C THR A 191 22.03 19.90 2.89
N ILE A 192 22.04 18.60 2.54
CA ILE A 192 21.86 17.51 3.49
C ILE A 192 22.92 17.55 4.59
N VAL A 193 24.21 17.65 4.21
CA VAL A 193 25.32 17.59 5.17
C VAL A 193 25.35 18.82 6.08
N ASN A 194 25.03 20.00 5.55
CA ASN A 194 25.13 21.26 6.29
C ASN A 194 23.89 21.57 7.14
N TYR A 195 22.70 21.18 6.68
CA TYR A 195 21.44 21.56 7.33
C TYR A 195 20.91 20.47 8.26
N ILE A 196 20.95 19.18 7.87
CA ILE A 196 20.48 18.10 8.72
C ILE A 196 21.47 17.83 9.85
N ASP A 197 20.97 17.75 11.07
CA ASP A 197 21.82 17.48 12.23
C ASP A 197 22.42 16.06 12.17
N ALA A 198 23.67 15.97 12.61
CA ALA A 198 24.31 14.68 12.85
C ALA A 198 23.61 13.95 14.01
N PRO A 199 23.47 12.64 13.94
CA PRO A 199 22.89 11.87 15.04
C PRO A 199 23.69 12.08 16.34
N SER A 200 22.97 12.31 17.42
CA SER A 200 23.56 12.50 18.75
C SER A 200 23.30 11.27 19.61
N GLY A 201 24.30 10.80 20.36
CA GLY A 201 24.18 9.70 21.27
C GLY A 201 25.36 9.61 22.23
N ASP A 202 25.22 8.86 23.31
CA ASP A 202 26.31 8.52 24.22
C ASP A 202 26.89 7.17 23.82
N GLU A 203 28.04 7.16 23.14
CA GLU A 203 28.71 5.94 22.69
C GLU A 203 29.25 5.08 23.84
N ASN A 204 29.48 5.67 25.01
CA ASN A 204 30.02 5.01 26.20
C ASN A 204 28.92 4.51 27.17
N GLY A 205 27.67 4.88 26.89
CA GLY A 205 26.53 4.44 27.70
C GLY A 205 26.17 2.96 27.49
N PRO A 206 25.27 2.43 28.33
CA PRO A 206 24.76 1.07 28.13
C PRO A 206 23.99 0.97 26.80
N MET A 207 24.25 -0.11 26.05
CA MET A 207 23.71 -0.31 24.71
C MET A 207 22.17 -0.31 24.71
N GLN A 208 21.59 0.41 23.73
CA GLN A 208 20.16 0.52 23.51
C GLN A 208 19.86 0.71 22.01
N LEU A 209 18.97 -0.13 21.47
CA LEU A 209 18.56 -0.09 20.06
C LEU A 209 17.05 -0.36 19.97
N LEU A 210 16.31 0.50 19.28
CA LEU A 210 14.90 0.29 18.96
C LEU A 210 14.76 -0.42 17.62
N VAL A 211 14.02 -1.53 17.58
CA VAL A 211 13.71 -2.27 16.35
C VAL A 211 12.57 -1.56 15.61
N SER A 212 12.88 -0.92 14.50
CA SER A 212 11.93 -0.13 13.70
C SER A 212 11.40 -0.87 12.48
N SER A 213 12.17 -1.82 11.94
CA SER A 213 11.78 -2.65 10.81
C SER A 213 12.32 -4.07 10.95
N ILE A 214 11.71 -5.00 10.25
CA ILE A 214 12.14 -6.41 10.20
C ILE A 214 12.29 -6.82 8.75
N ASP A 215 13.35 -7.56 8.49
CA ASP A 215 13.58 -8.30 7.26
C ASP A 215 13.67 -9.80 7.58
N TYR A 216 13.53 -10.64 6.58
CA TYR A 216 13.61 -12.08 6.75
C TYR A 216 14.50 -12.71 5.68
N ASN A 217 15.39 -13.59 6.12
CA ASN A 217 16.22 -14.38 5.24
C ASN A 217 16.12 -15.86 5.65
N GLU A 218 15.95 -16.77 4.68
CA GLU A 218 15.74 -18.19 4.95
C GLU A 218 16.93 -18.85 5.70
N TYR A 219 18.14 -18.31 5.56
CA TYR A 219 19.37 -18.85 6.19
C TYR A 219 19.62 -18.28 7.59
N VAL A 220 19.23 -17.02 7.83
CA VAL A 220 19.59 -16.27 9.05
C VAL A 220 18.37 -16.06 9.94
N GLY A 221 17.17 -16.29 9.42
CA GLY A 221 15.92 -16.02 10.09
C GLY A 221 15.54 -14.54 10.05
N ARG A 222 14.87 -14.05 11.11
CA ARG A 222 14.49 -12.65 11.24
C ARG A 222 15.71 -11.76 11.45
N ILE A 223 15.74 -10.66 10.73
CA ILE A 223 16.76 -9.62 10.80
C ILE A 223 16.09 -8.35 11.31
N ALA A 224 16.45 -7.91 12.51
CA ALA A 224 15.98 -6.66 13.07
C ALA A 224 16.78 -5.48 12.47
N ILE A 225 16.08 -4.40 12.11
CA ILE A 225 16.67 -3.17 11.60
C ILE A 225 16.27 -2.04 12.55
N GLY A 226 17.25 -1.24 12.95
CA GLY A 226 17.03 -0.13 13.85
C GLY A 226 18.24 0.77 14.00
N ARG A 227 18.02 1.92 14.64
CA ARG A 227 19.10 2.85 15.01
C ARG A 227 19.62 2.50 16.41
N VAL A 228 20.94 2.50 16.56
CA VAL A 228 21.58 2.45 17.88
C VAL A 228 21.37 3.82 18.55
N GLU A 229 20.58 3.86 19.61
CA GLU A 229 20.26 5.12 20.30
C GLU A 229 21.33 5.47 21.33
N ARG A 230 21.93 4.46 21.97
CA ARG A 230 22.94 4.63 22.99
C ARG A 230 23.92 3.46 22.99
N GLY A 231 25.16 3.72 23.34
CA GLY A 231 26.19 2.70 23.52
C GLY A 231 26.74 2.17 22.19
N THR A 232 27.33 0.99 22.29
CA THR A 232 27.92 0.27 21.16
C THR A 232 27.40 -1.17 21.17
N ILE A 233 26.93 -1.64 20.01
CA ILE A 233 26.53 -3.04 19.78
C ILE A 233 27.64 -3.81 19.07
N ARG A 234 27.85 -5.06 19.43
CA ARG A 234 28.92 -5.93 18.88
C ARG A 234 28.40 -7.32 18.55
N VAL A 235 29.03 -7.94 17.57
CA VAL A 235 28.80 -9.37 17.27
C VAL A 235 29.18 -10.21 18.48
N GLY A 236 28.36 -11.19 18.83
CA GLY A 236 28.55 -12.06 20.00
C GLY A 236 28.06 -11.48 21.33
N GLN A 237 27.61 -10.22 21.38
CA GLN A 237 27.12 -9.56 22.58
C GLN A 237 25.80 -10.16 23.05
N GLU A 238 25.67 -10.38 24.37
CA GLU A 238 24.38 -10.69 24.99
C GLU A 238 23.56 -9.43 25.16
N VAL A 239 22.27 -9.53 24.87
CA VAL A 239 21.30 -8.45 24.96
C VAL A 239 20.02 -8.92 25.64
N THR A 240 19.30 -7.99 26.22
CA THR A 240 17.94 -8.22 26.74
C THR A 240 16.95 -7.55 25.81
N VAL A 241 16.00 -8.32 25.28
CA VAL A 241 14.86 -7.84 24.50
C VAL A 241 13.76 -7.44 25.48
N CYS A 242 13.29 -6.21 25.41
CA CYS A 242 12.19 -5.69 26.24
C CYS A 242 11.18 -4.92 25.38
N ASP A 243 10.02 -4.64 25.96
CA ASP A 243 8.92 -3.92 25.33
C ASP A 243 8.45 -2.76 26.20
N TYR A 244 8.13 -1.62 25.56
CA TYR A 244 7.63 -0.45 26.27
C TYR A 244 6.21 -0.65 26.83
N HIS A 245 5.35 -1.36 26.09
CA HIS A 245 3.95 -1.61 26.46
C HIS A 245 3.75 -2.86 27.31
N ASP A 246 4.75 -3.76 27.36
CA ASP A 246 4.76 -4.96 28.19
C ASP A 246 6.04 -5.02 29.05
N PRO A 247 6.03 -4.39 30.22
CA PRO A 247 7.20 -4.37 31.11
C PRO A 247 7.63 -5.75 31.64
N ALA A 248 6.74 -6.75 31.55
CA ALA A 248 7.04 -8.12 31.99
C ALA A 248 7.89 -8.86 30.96
N LEU A 249 7.87 -8.43 29.70
CA LEU A 249 8.66 -9.05 28.64
C LEU A 249 10.14 -8.74 28.82
N ARG A 250 10.91 -9.76 29.15
CA ARG A 250 12.37 -9.72 29.22
C ARG A 250 12.93 -11.03 28.69
N GLN A 251 13.40 -11.01 27.47
CA GLN A 251 13.99 -12.19 26.81
C GLN A 251 15.49 -11.98 26.63
N LYS A 252 16.28 -12.99 26.93
CA LYS A 252 17.71 -12.97 26.64
C LYS A 252 17.93 -13.28 25.17
N GLY A 253 18.78 -12.52 24.51
CA GLY A 253 19.19 -12.69 23.14
C GLY A 253 20.71 -12.59 22.99
N LYS A 254 21.21 -12.99 21.83
CA LYS A 254 22.60 -12.82 21.46
C LYS A 254 22.69 -12.33 20.02
N VAL A 255 23.50 -11.32 19.78
CA VAL A 255 23.77 -10.82 18.44
C VAL A 255 24.64 -11.82 17.69
N VAL A 256 24.09 -12.52 16.73
CA VAL A 256 24.81 -13.53 15.93
C VAL A 256 25.55 -12.88 14.76
N ALA A 257 24.87 -11.97 14.06
CA ALA A 257 25.48 -11.21 12.98
C ALA A 257 24.99 -9.76 13.03
N LEU A 258 25.85 -8.86 12.60
CA LEU A 258 25.61 -7.41 12.54
C LEU A 258 26.02 -6.90 11.16
N TYR A 259 25.17 -6.07 10.55
CA TYR A 259 25.39 -5.54 9.22
C TYR A 259 25.18 -4.03 9.21
N ALA A 260 26.04 -3.32 8.47
CA ALA A 260 25.80 -1.95 8.06
C ALA A 260 25.22 -1.92 6.64
N PHE A 261 24.46 -0.87 6.33
CA PHE A 261 24.03 -0.63 4.96
C PHE A 261 25.16 0.03 4.18
N ASP A 262 25.42 -0.48 2.98
CA ASP A 262 26.43 0.03 2.05
C ASP A 262 25.86 -0.07 0.63
N GLY A 263 25.53 1.08 0.05
CA GLY A 263 24.69 1.11 -1.13
C GLY A 263 23.36 0.41 -0.90
N LEU A 264 23.00 -0.47 -1.80
CA LEU A 264 21.79 -1.31 -1.71
C LEU A 264 22.03 -2.61 -0.92
N GLY A 265 23.27 -2.89 -0.55
CA GLY A 265 23.66 -4.11 0.14
C GLY A 265 23.76 -3.97 1.65
N LYS A 266 23.99 -5.12 2.28
CA LYS A 266 24.29 -5.22 3.72
C LYS A 266 25.70 -5.80 3.86
N THR A 267 26.60 -5.04 4.47
CA THR A 267 27.99 -5.45 4.69
C THR A 267 28.15 -5.90 6.15
N PRO A 268 28.73 -7.09 6.43
CA PRO A 268 28.95 -7.54 7.79
C PRO A 268 29.97 -6.66 8.50
N ILE A 269 29.66 -6.25 9.73
CA ILE A 269 30.50 -5.43 10.59
C ILE A 269 30.66 -6.09 11.97
N GLN A 270 31.71 -5.73 12.70
CA GLN A 270 31.97 -6.29 14.05
C GLN A 270 31.30 -5.48 15.16
N SER A 271 31.12 -4.18 14.95
CA SER A 271 30.50 -3.27 15.93
C SER A 271 29.90 -2.07 15.24
N ALA A 272 28.90 -1.48 15.90
CA ALA A 272 28.28 -0.21 15.54
C ALA A 272 27.97 0.59 16.80
N SER A 273 28.04 1.91 16.73
CA SER A 273 27.84 2.80 17.87
C SER A 273 26.61 3.70 17.68
N ALA A 274 26.28 4.44 18.72
CA ALA A 274 25.14 5.36 18.75
C ALA A 274 25.05 6.23 17.50
N GLY A 275 23.87 6.36 16.91
CA GLY A 275 23.58 7.10 15.69
C GLY A 275 23.61 6.26 14.41
N GLU A 276 24.17 5.05 14.41
CA GLU A 276 24.21 4.19 13.23
C GLU A 276 22.91 3.38 13.05
N ILE A 277 22.45 3.26 11.80
CA ILE A 277 21.36 2.36 11.42
C ILE A 277 21.98 1.03 11.02
N VAL A 278 21.56 -0.04 11.69
CA VAL A 278 22.12 -1.37 11.52
C VAL A 278 21.04 -2.44 11.32
N ALA A 279 21.44 -3.53 10.71
CA ALA A 279 20.65 -4.75 10.63
C ALA A 279 21.34 -5.85 11.45
N LEU A 280 20.60 -6.60 12.25
CA LEU A 280 21.16 -7.61 13.13
C LEU A 280 20.28 -8.87 13.21
N SER A 281 20.92 -10.01 13.47
CA SER A 281 20.24 -11.30 13.65
C SER A 281 20.68 -12.00 14.94
N GLY A 282 19.95 -13.06 15.29
CA GLY A 282 20.24 -13.90 16.46
C GLY A 282 19.08 -14.02 17.46
N MET A 283 17.94 -13.40 17.15
CA MET A 283 16.71 -13.46 17.96
C MET A 283 15.54 -13.89 17.07
N ALA A 284 15.10 -15.14 17.23
CA ALA A 284 14.08 -15.74 16.35
C ALA A 284 12.72 -15.03 16.43
N ASP A 285 12.34 -14.60 17.64
CA ASP A 285 11.02 -14.02 17.94
C ASP A 285 11.04 -12.49 18.01
N ILE A 286 12.08 -11.86 17.43
CA ILE A 286 12.15 -10.40 17.44
C ILE A 286 11.01 -9.80 16.62
N THR A 287 10.38 -8.77 17.16
CA THR A 287 9.32 -8.02 16.49
C THR A 287 9.61 -6.53 16.48
N ILE A 288 8.91 -5.80 15.61
CA ILE A 288 9.00 -4.34 15.56
C ILE A 288 8.53 -3.75 16.90
N GLY A 289 9.20 -2.66 17.34
CA GLY A 289 8.88 -1.98 18.60
C GLY A 289 9.62 -2.53 19.83
N ARG A 290 10.26 -3.68 19.70
CA ARG A 290 11.13 -4.19 20.76
C ARG A 290 12.38 -3.33 20.90
N THR A 291 12.81 -3.16 22.14
CA THR A 291 14.09 -2.52 22.45
C THR A 291 15.11 -3.58 22.84
N LEU A 292 16.28 -3.52 22.24
CA LEU A 292 17.45 -4.29 22.65
C LEU A 292 18.25 -3.44 23.62
N CYS A 293 18.50 -3.97 24.80
CA CYS A 293 19.23 -3.30 25.88
C CYS A 293 20.44 -4.12 26.33
N ALA A 294 21.41 -3.44 26.93
CA ALA A 294 22.44 -4.12 27.70
C ALA A 294 21.77 -4.88 28.87
N PRO A 295 22.23 -6.10 29.20
CA PRO A 295 21.61 -6.90 30.25
C PRO A 295 21.53 -6.21 31.64
N ASP A 296 22.48 -5.33 31.91
CA ASP A 296 22.61 -4.59 33.17
C ASP A 296 21.75 -3.31 33.23
N CYS A 297 21.21 -2.86 32.09
CA CYS A 297 20.42 -1.62 31.96
C CYS A 297 19.27 -1.82 31.00
N VAL A 298 18.15 -2.33 31.49
CA VAL A 298 16.97 -2.65 30.67
C VAL A 298 15.99 -1.48 30.73
N GLU A 299 16.04 -0.63 29.73
CA GLU A 299 15.20 0.57 29.58
C GLU A 299 14.50 0.52 28.21
N PRO A 300 13.20 0.16 28.14
CA PRO A 300 12.47 0.13 26.87
C PRO A 300 12.25 1.54 26.34
N LEU A 301 12.48 1.71 25.04
CA LEU A 301 12.23 2.97 24.35
C LEU A 301 10.74 3.12 24.02
N PRO A 302 10.18 4.34 24.12
CA PRO A 302 8.80 4.59 23.76
C PRO A 302 8.56 4.29 22.26
N PHE A 303 7.56 3.50 22.03
CA PHE A 303 7.19 3.01 20.71
C PHE A 303 5.70 3.22 20.47
N VAL A 304 5.35 3.68 19.27
CA VAL A 304 3.94 3.77 18.89
C VAL A 304 3.47 2.38 18.49
N LYS A 305 2.46 1.90 19.19
CA LYS A 305 1.86 0.59 18.92
C LYS A 305 1.41 0.53 17.47
N ILE A 306 1.73 -0.57 16.80
CA ILE A 306 1.24 -0.82 15.46
C ILE A 306 -0.28 -0.80 15.51
N SER A 307 -0.91 0.01 14.65
CA SER A 307 -2.37 0.04 14.55
C SER A 307 -2.90 -1.33 14.18
N ASP A 308 -3.96 -1.74 14.88
CA ASP A 308 -4.62 -3.00 14.58
C ASP A 308 -5.15 -3.00 13.13
N PRO A 309 -5.24 -4.17 12.50
CA PRO A 309 -5.85 -4.27 11.17
C PRO A 309 -7.30 -3.80 11.21
N THR A 310 -7.73 -3.18 10.12
CA THR A 310 -9.10 -2.62 9.98
C THR A 310 -9.98 -3.44 9.06
N ILE A 311 -9.39 -4.23 8.18
CA ILE A 311 -10.06 -5.01 7.13
C ILE A 311 -9.64 -6.47 7.21
N GLU A 312 -10.59 -7.37 7.01
CA GLU A 312 -10.39 -8.82 6.97
C GLU A 312 -10.97 -9.40 5.68
N MET A 313 -10.29 -10.38 5.10
CA MET A 313 -10.78 -11.20 3.99
C MET A 313 -10.53 -12.67 4.29
N THR A 314 -11.41 -13.54 3.79
CA THR A 314 -11.20 -14.98 3.85
C THR A 314 -10.43 -15.46 2.63
N PHE A 315 -9.29 -16.11 2.86
CA PHE A 315 -8.49 -16.81 1.86
C PHE A 315 -8.77 -18.30 1.99
N ALA A 316 -9.23 -18.93 0.94
CA ALA A 316 -9.58 -20.35 0.94
C ALA A 316 -8.96 -21.07 -0.25
N VAL A 317 -8.85 -22.38 -0.14
CA VAL A 317 -8.51 -23.23 -1.30
C VAL A 317 -9.54 -23.01 -2.39
N ASN A 318 -9.09 -22.94 -3.66
CA ASN A 318 -10.01 -22.86 -4.79
C ASN A 318 -10.69 -24.22 -4.98
N ASP A 319 -12.00 -24.25 -4.82
CA ASP A 319 -12.88 -25.43 -4.97
C ASP A 319 -13.76 -25.35 -6.22
N SER A 320 -13.44 -24.45 -7.16
CA SER A 320 -14.17 -24.29 -8.41
C SER A 320 -13.96 -25.48 -9.36
N PRO A 321 -14.83 -25.65 -10.38
CA PRO A 321 -14.63 -26.65 -11.42
C PRO A 321 -13.33 -26.53 -12.23
N PHE A 322 -12.65 -25.39 -12.13
CA PHE A 322 -11.36 -25.13 -12.78
C PHE A 322 -10.17 -25.20 -11.82
N ALA A 323 -10.39 -25.58 -10.57
CA ALA A 323 -9.33 -25.70 -9.57
C ALA A 323 -8.18 -26.60 -10.04
N GLY A 324 -6.94 -26.16 -9.78
CA GLY A 324 -5.72 -26.89 -10.08
C GLY A 324 -5.29 -26.90 -11.55
N ARG A 325 -5.95 -26.14 -12.42
CA ARG A 325 -5.57 -26.07 -13.85
C ARG A 325 -4.43 -25.10 -14.14
N GLU A 326 -4.28 -24.07 -13.33
CA GLU A 326 -3.36 -22.97 -13.60
C GLU A 326 -2.32 -22.78 -12.49
N GLY A 327 -2.66 -23.11 -11.24
CA GLY A 327 -1.77 -22.95 -10.10
C GLY A 327 -0.85 -24.14 -9.86
N LYS A 328 0.36 -23.84 -9.34
CA LYS A 328 1.30 -24.85 -8.86
C LYS A 328 1.03 -25.23 -7.41
N TYR A 329 0.62 -24.26 -6.59
CA TYR A 329 0.35 -24.40 -5.16
C TYR A 329 -1.14 -24.23 -4.91
N VAL A 330 -1.85 -25.35 -4.68
CA VAL A 330 -3.31 -25.41 -4.68
C VAL A 330 -3.89 -26.01 -3.39
N THR A 331 -3.05 -26.36 -2.41
CA THR A 331 -3.49 -27.03 -1.18
C THR A 331 -3.56 -26.05 0.00
N SER A 332 -4.40 -26.36 1.00
CA SER A 332 -4.49 -25.61 2.26
C SER A 332 -3.15 -25.53 2.99
N ARG A 333 -2.34 -26.59 2.95
CA ARG A 333 -1.00 -26.60 3.51
C ARG A 333 -0.10 -25.57 2.84
N ASN A 334 -0.08 -25.52 1.50
CA ASN A 334 0.73 -24.55 0.77
C ASN A 334 0.29 -23.12 1.10
N LEU A 335 -1.01 -22.89 1.21
CA LEU A 335 -1.58 -21.60 1.57
C LEU A 335 -1.17 -21.20 2.99
N ARG A 336 -1.27 -22.12 3.96
CA ARG A 336 -0.82 -21.92 5.35
C ARG A 336 0.65 -21.56 5.41
N ASP A 337 1.52 -22.41 4.84
CA ASP A 337 2.98 -22.21 4.88
C ASP A 337 3.38 -20.86 4.26
N ARG A 338 2.66 -20.41 3.22
CA ARG A 338 2.90 -19.11 2.58
C ARG A 338 2.45 -17.94 3.45
N LEU A 339 1.27 -18.01 4.05
CA LEU A 339 0.75 -16.98 4.95
C LEU A 339 1.59 -16.87 6.23
N GLU A 340 2.03 -18.01 6.79
CA GLU A 340 2.96 -18.01 7.93
C GLU A 340 4.31 -17.35 7.59
N LYS A 341 4.84 -17.59 6.39
CA LYS A 341 6.05 -16.90 5.90
C LYS A 341 5.84 -15.39 5.78
N GLU A 342 4.64 -14.95 5.39
CA GLU A 342 4.34 -13.52 5.32
C GLU A 342 4.32 -12.87 6.70
N LEU A 343 3.76 -13.55 7.71
CA LEU A 343 3.78 -13.08 9.11
C LEU A 343 5.18 -12.89 9.70
N LEU A 344 6.20 -13.52 9.10
CA LEU A 344 7.59 -13.31 9.51
C LEU A 344 8.14 -11.97 9.03
N LYS A 345 7.59 -11.43 7.93
CA LYS A 345 8.01 -10.17 7.30
C LYS A 345 7.10 -9.01 7.68
N ASP A 346 5.79 -9.25 7.64
CA ASP A 346 4.76 -8.24 7.88
C ASP A 346 4.08 -8.43 9.23
N VAL A 347 4.41 -7.55 10.15
CA VAL A 347 3.88 -7.56 11.53
C VAL A 347 2.46 -6.99 11.62
N SER A 348 1.99 -6.29 10.57
CA SER A 348 0.65 -5.70 10.51
C SER A 348 -0.42 -6.64 9.97
N LEU A 349 0.00 -7.77 9.43
CA LEU A 349 -0.87 -8.82 8.94
C LEU A 349 -1.26 -9.75 10.11
N HIS A 350 -2.54 -10.06 10.22
CA HIS A 350 -3.02 -11.09 11.15
C HIS A 350 -3.68 -12.22 10.37
N VAL A 351 -3.30 -13.44 10.66
CA VAL A 351 -3.87 -14.64 10.02
C VAL A 351 -4.44 -15.54 11.08
N THR A 352 -5.71 -15.91 10.93
CA THR A 352 -6.39 -16.86 11.80
C THR A 352 -7.01 -17.96 10.96
N GLU A 353 -6.76 -19.22 11.34
CA GLU A 353 -7.34 -20.37 10.67
C GLU A 353 -8.82 -20.53 11.07
N GLN A 354 -9.69 -20.75 10.08
CA GLN A 354 -11.09 -21.01 10.37
C GLN A 354 -11.27 -22.47 10.84
N PRO A 355 -11.97 -22.73 11.94
CA PRO A 355 -12.21 -24.07 12.41
C PRO A 355 -13.05 -24.85 11.39
N ASN A 356 -12.65 -26.07 11.07
CA ASN A 356 -13.33 -27.01 10.16
C ASN A 356 -13.42 -26.58 8.68
N CYS A 357 -12.59 -25.64 8.24
CA CYS A 357 -12.52 -25.20 6.84
C CYS A 357 -11.06 -25.10 6.39
N ASP A 358 -10.81 -25.38 5.11
CA ASP A 358 -9.52 -25.09 4.46
C ASP A 358 -9.44 -23.58 4.08
N ALA A 359 -9.65 -22.71 5.09
CA ALA A 359 -9.75 -21.28 4.92
C ALA A 359 -9.06 -20.51 6.06
N PHE A 360 -8.55 -19.35 5.73
CA PHE A 360 -7.82 -18.45 6.63
C PHE A 360 -8.45 -17.06 6.58
N ASN A 361 -8.73 -16.50 7.73
CA ASN A 361 -9.05 -15.08 7.83
C ASN A 361 -7.75 -14.30 7.86
N VAL A 362 -7.57 -13.45 6.87
CA VAL A 362 -6.39 -12.61 6.70
C VAL A 362 -6.81 -11.16 6.90
N ALA A 363 -6.32 -10.56 7.97
CA ALA A 363 -6.63 -9.19 8.32
C ALA A 363 -5.43 -8.27 8.09
N GLY A 364 -5.66 -7.14 7.45
CA GLY A 364 -4.66 -6.15 7.09
C GLY A 364 -5.13 -4.72 7.34
N ARG A 365 -4.27 -3.75 7.11
CA ARG A 365 -4.55 -2.33 7.37
C ARG A 365 -5.49 -1.70 6.36
N GLY A 366 -5.50 -2.20 5.13
CA GLY A 366 -6.28 -1.64 4.03
C GLY A 366 -6.44 -2.60 2.88
N GLU A 367 -7.28 -2.22 1.93
CA GLU A 367 -7.60 -3.01 0.75
C GLU A 367 -6.38 -3.20 -0.17
N MET A 368 -5.57 -2.15 -0.33
CA MET A 368 -4.33 -2.20 -1.12
C MET A 368 -3.31 -3.16 -0.51
N HIS A 369 -3.18 -3.19 0.82
CA HIS A 369 -2.28 -4.10 1.51
C HIS A 369 -2.60 -5.57 1.19
N LEU A 370 -3.88 -5.96 1.28
CA LEU A 370 -4.32 -7.32 0.96
C LEU A 370 -4.25 -7.62 -0.54
N SER A 371 -4.50 -6.63 -1.43
CA SER A 371 -4.38 -6.83 -2.87
C SER A 371 -2.95 -7.08 -3.32
N ILE A 372 -1.98 -6.41 -2.69
CA ILE A 372 -0.54 -6.65 -2.94
C ILE A 372 -0.16 -8.07 -2.53
N LEU A 373 -0.61 -8.54 -1.36
CA LEU A 373 -0.37 -9.92 -0.92
C LEU A 373 -0.95 -10.92 -1.93
N MET A 374 -2.19 -10.73 -2.37
CA MET A 374 -2.84 -11.58 -3.36
C MET A 374 -2.09 -11.62 -4.69
N GLU A 375 -1.68 -10.46 -5.19
CA GLU A 375 -0.96 -10.37 -6.47
C GLU A 375 0.42 -11.02 -6.37
N THR A 376 1.13 -10.84 -5.25
CA THR A 376 2.41 -11.50 -4.98
C THR A 376 2.24 -13.02 -4.98
N MET A 377 1.23 -13.54 -4.28
CA MET A 377 0.95 -14.97 -4.24
C MET A 377 0.58 -15.53 -5.62
N ARG A 378 -0.21 -14.80 -6.43
CA ARG A 378 -0.52 -15.18 -7.82
C ARG A 378 0.76 -15.35 -8.65
N ARG A 379 1.69 -14.41 -8.58
CA ARG A 379 2.97 -14.45 -9.33
C ARG A 379 3.89 -15.56 -8.86
N GLU A 380 3.83 -15.91 -7.59
CA GLU A 380 4.54 -17.07 -7.02
C GLU A 380 3.94 -18.43 -7.48
N GLY A 381 2.78 -18.41 -8.12
CA GLY A 381 2.13 -19.62 -8.67
C GLY A 381 1.06 -20.22 -7.77
N PHE A 382 0.56 -19.50 -6.78
CA PHE A 382 -0.54 -19.93 -5.94
C PHE A 382 -1.89 -19.78 -6.64
N GLU A 383 -2.80 -20.69 -6.32
CA GLU A 383 -4.20 -20.65 -6.71
C GLU A 383 -5.07 -20.76 -5.47
N PHE A 384 -5.95 -19.78 -5.27
CA PHE A 384 -6.80 -19.66 -4.10
C PHE A 384 -8.06 -18.86 -4.42
N SER A 385 -9.03 -18.87 -3.53
CA SER A 385 -10.23 -18.03 -3.62
C SER A 385 -10.28 -17.05 -2.45
N VAL A 386 -10.87 -15.87 -2.68
CA VAL A 386 -11.03 -14.85 -1.64
C VAL A 386 -12.48 -14.36 -1.56
N SER A 387 -12.90 -14.00 -0.35
CA SER A 387 -14.19 -13.37 -0.08
C SER A 387 -14.13 -11.86 -0.28
N THR A 388 -15.30 -11.21 -0.22
CA THR A 388 -15.39 -9.75 -0.08
C THR A 388 -14.65 -9.26 1.16
N PRO A 389 -14.00 -8.07 1.11
CA PRO A 389 -13.41 -7.45 2.28
C PRO A 389 -14.49 -7.06 3.29
N ARG A 390 -14.21 -7.27 4.58
CA ARG A 390 -15.07 -6.89 5.70
C ARG A 390 -14.29 -6.03 6.67
N VAL A 391 -14.95 -5.04 7.25
CA VAL A 391 -14.34 -4.24 8.32
C VAL A 391 -14.33 -5.02 9.63
N LEU A 392 -13.25 -4.88 10.38
CA LEU A 392 -13.14 -5.41 11.74
C LEU A 392 -13.79 -4.42 12.71
N THR A 393 -14.84 -4.89 13.37
CA THR A 393 -15.57 -4.10 14.36
C THR A 393 -15.01 -4.36 15.77
N LYS A 394 -15.10 -3.35 16.64
CA LYS A 394 -14.71 -3.46 18.05
C LYS A 394 -15.90 -3.12 18.94
N GLU A 395 -16.02 -3.79 20.08
CA GLU A 395 -16.99 -3.41 21.11
C GLU A 395 -16.34 -2.38 22.03
N ILE A 396 -16.86 -1.16 22.03
CA ILE A 396 -16.40 -0.05 22.87
C ILE A 396 -17.63 0.44 23.66
N ASP A 397 -17.52 0.47 24.98
CA ASP A 397 -18.60 0.87 25.90
C ASP A 397 -19.93 0.13 25.64
N GLY A 398 -19.86 -1.17 25.30
CA GLY A 398 -21.04 -2.00 25.02
C GLY A 398 -21.74 -1.71 23.70
N LYS A 399 -21.11 -0.93 22.80
CA LYS A 399 -21.60 -0.65 21.46
C LYS A 399 -20.65 -1.22 20.42
N LEU A 400 -21.23 -1.81 19.38
CA LEU A 400 -20.46 -2.25 18.22
C LEU A 400 -20.00 -1.03 17.42
N CYS A 401 -18.67 -0.82 17.36
CA CYS A 401 -18.03 0.29 16.67
C CYS A 401 -17.30 -0.19 15.42
N GLU A 402 -17.35 0.62 14.37
CA GLU A 402 -16.66 0.42 13.12
C GLU A 402 -15.53 1.45 12.94
N PRO A 403 -14.47 1.12 12.19
CA PRO A 403 -13.39 2.07 11.90
C PRO A 403 -13.91 3.21 11.02
N ILE A 404 -13.53 4.43 11.38
CA ILE A 404 -13.84 5.68 10.67
C ILE A 404 -12.54 6.22 10.11
N GLU A 405 -12.53 6.56 8.82
CA GLU A 405 -11.41 7.16 8.14
C GLU A 405 -11.65 8.64 7.90
N ARG A 406 -10.59 9.44 8.07
CA ARG A 406 -10.53 10.80 7.58
C ARG A 406 -10.10 10.75 6.13
N MET A 407 -11.02 11.06 5.25
CA MET A 407 -10.82 11.14 3.82
C MET A 407 -10.58 12.58 3.41
N VAL A 408 -9.52 12.84 2.66
CA VAL A 408 -9.23 14.13 2.00
C VAL A 408 -9.26 13.92 0.49
N ALA A 409 -10.03 14.74 -0.21
CA ALA A 409 -10.16 14.68 -1.66
C ALA A 409 -9.95 16.06 -2.28
N ASP A 410 -9.00 16.17 -3.21
CA ASP A 410 -8.78 17.36 -4.02
C ASP A 410 -9.46 17.17 -5.38
N VAL A 411 -10.48 17.96 -5.66
CA VAL A 411 -11.33 17.77 -6.84
C VAL A 411 -11.52 19.08 -7.62
N PRO A 412 -11.72 19.04 -8.94
CA PRO A 412 -12.17 20.18 -9.70
C PRO A 412 -13.52 20.70 -9.18
N GLU A 413 -13.74 22.03 -9.23
CA GLU A 413 -14.98 22.66 -8.77
C GLU A 413 -16.25 22.00 -9.38
N GLU A 414 -16.21 21.67 -10.67
CA GLU A 414 -17.31 21.02 -11.39
C GLU A 414 -17.71 19.64 -10.82
N CYS A 415 -16.76 18.93 -10.21
CA CYS A 415 -16.93 17.55 -9.72
C CYS A 415 -17.31 17.49 -8.23
N MET A 416 -17.16 18.59 -7.49
CA MET A 416 -17.37 18.69 -6.05
C MET A 416 -18.74 18.15 -5.61
N GLY A 417 -19.81 18.57 -6.31
CA GLY A 417 -21.18 18.17 -5.97
C GLY A 417 -21.42 16.66 -6.06
N ALA A 418 -20.86 16.01 -7.08
CA ALA A 418 -20.97 14.56 -7.26
C ALA A 418 -20.27 13.78 -6.14
N VAL A 419 -19.09 14.25 -5.72
CA VAL A 419 -18.32 13.64 -4.63
C VAL A 419 -19.06 13.78 -3.30
N ILE A 420 -19.57 14.96 -2.98
CA ILE A 420 -20.32 15.20 -1.73
C ILE A 420 -21.58 14.34 -1.68
N GLU A 421 -22.37 14.26 -2.78
CA GLU A 421 -23.56 13.43 -2.84
C GLU A 421 -23.24 11.95 -2.59
N LYS A 422 -22.22 11.42 -3.27
CA LYS A 422 -21.83 10.01 -3.13
C LYS A 422 -21.28 9.69 -1.74
N MET A 423 -20.48 10.59 -1.16
CA MET A 423 -20.02 10.42 0.22
C MET A 423 -21.17 10.42 1.22
N GLY A 424 -22.17 11.28 1.05
CA GLY A 424 -23.37 11.28 1.87
C GLY A 424 -24.13 9.94 1.83
N ARG A 425 -24.28 9.33 0.63
CA ARG A 425 -24.89 8.00 0.48
C ARG A 425 -24.06 6.91 1.18
N ARG A 426 -22.73 7.06 1.22
CA ARG A 426 -21.78 6.17 1.88
C ARG A 426 -21.56 6.49 3.37
N LYS A 427 -22.46 7.30 3.96
CA LYS A 427 -22.46 7.71 5.38
C LYS A 427 -21.23 8.53 5.80
N GLY A 428 -20.62 9.23 4.86
CA GLY A 428 -19.57 10.20 5.13
C GLY A 428 -20.13 11.51 5.64
N ASP A 429 -19.51 12.06 6.69
CA ASP A 429 -19.81 13.38 7.24
C ASP A 429 -18.79 14.38 6.70
N LEU A 430 -19.23 15.42 6.01
CA LEU A 430 -18.37 16.49 5.52
C LEU A 430 -17.88 17.35 6.70
N LEU A 431 -16.57 17.45 6.88
CA LEU A 431 -15.93 18.27 7.92
C LEU A 431 -15.62 19.67 7.43
N GLY A 432 -15.11 19.77 6.21
CA GLY A 432 -14.65 21.04 5.66
C GLY A 432 -14.55 21.03 4.15
N MET A 433 -14.53 22.24 3.60
CA MET A 433 -14.38 22.49 2.18
C MET A 433 -13.53 23.75 2.00
N THR A 434 -12.35 23.60 1.43
CA THR A 434 -11.37 24.69 1.27
C THR A 434 -11.09 24.90 -0.23
N PRO A 435 -11.25 26.11 -0.75
CA PRO A 435 -10.89 26.41 -2.13
C PRO A 435 -9.36 26.45 -2.29
N MET A 436 -8.85 25.84 -3.37
CA MET A 436 -7.44 25.81 -3.74
C MET A 436 -7.31 26.19 -5.22
N GLY A 437 -7.31 27.48 -5.51
CA GLY A 437 -7.30 27.96 -6.89
C GLY A 437 -8.53 27.49 -7.69
N SER A 438 -8.31 26.64 -8.70
CA SER A 438 -9.38 26.03 -9.52
C SER A 438 -9.94 24.72 -8.96
N ARG A 439 -9.45 24.28 -7.80
CA ARG A 439 -9.82 23.02 -7.15
C ARG A 439 -10.40 23.26 -5.77
N TYR A 440 -11.07 22.26 -5.21
CA TYR A 440 -11.57 22.25 -3.84
C TYR A 440 -11.00 21.06 -3.09
N ARG A 441 -10.53 21.30 -1.89
CA ARG A 441 -10.20 20.27 -0.92
C ARG A 441 -11.42 19.97 -0.07
N LEU A 442 -11.87 18.72 -0.09
CA LEU A 442 -12.99 18.22 0.68
C LEU A 442 -12.45 17.29 1.77
N GLU A 443 -12.89 17.49 3.01
CA GLU A 443 -12.55 16.62 4.14
C GLU A 443 -13.80 15.94 4.69
N PHE A 444 -13.73 14.61 4.86
CA PHE A 444 -14.84 13.80 5.37
C PHE A 444 -14.39 12.86 6.47
N LEU A 445 -15.33 12.51 7.38
CA LEU A 445 -15.25 11.31 8.22
C LEU A 445 -16.17 10.23 7.64
N VAL A 446 -15.59 9.16 7.14
CA VAL A 446 -16.31 8.10 6.43
C VAL A 446 -16.06 6.76 7.10
N PRO A 447 -17.08 5.91 7.31
CA PRO A 447 -16.84 4.51 7.69
C PRO A 447 -15.96 3.82 6.66
N SER A 448 -14.94 3.06 7.09
CA SER A 448 -14.01 2.37 6.16
C SER A 448 -14.74 1.51 5.13
N ARG A 449 -15.85 0.84 5.53
CA ARG A 449 -16.70 0.10 4.58
C ARG A 449 -17.39 0.97 3.53
N GLY A 450 -17.53 2.27 3.77
CA GLY A 450 -18.06 3.25 2.81
C GLY A 450 -17.06 3.62 1.72
N LEU A 451 -15.77 3.41 1.94
CA LEU A 451 -14.71 3.65 0.97
C LEU A 451 -14.45 2.46 0.05
N PHE A 452 -14.95 1.26 0.39
CA PHE A 452 -14.81 0.09 -0.48
C PHE A 452 -15.42 0.36 -1.85
N GLY A 453 -14.60 0.15 -2.89
CA GLY A 453 -15.00 0.37 -4.27
C GLY A 453 -15.23 1.82 -4.68
N TYR A 454 -15.01 2.79 -3.80
CA TYR A 454 -15.22 4.19 -4.14
C TYR A 454 -14.10 4.77 -5.01
N ARG A 455 -12.89 4.25 -4.91
CA ARG A 455 -11.73 4.80 -5.64
C ARG A 455 -11.94 4.82 -7.15
N SER A 456 -12.46 3.75 -7.73
CA SER A 456 -12.76 3.67 -9.17
C SER A 456 -13.91 4.60 -9.57
N GLU A 457 -14.94 4.69 -8.73
CA GLU A 457 -16.03 5.64 -8.94
C GLU A 457 -15.54 7.08 -8.85
N PHE A 458 -14.72 7.40 -7.85
CA PHE A 458 -14.15 8.72 -7.64
C PHE A 458 -13.34 9.20 -8.86
N LEU A 459 -12.49 8.35 -9.43
CA LEU A 459 -11.75 8.66 -10.65
C LEU A 459 -12.69 8.93 -11.84
N THR A 460 -13.79 8.18 -11.93
CA THR A 460 -14.79 8.40 -12.98
C THR A 460 -15.52 9.72 -12.77
N ASP A 461 -15.95 10.02 -11.55
CA ASP A 461 -16.68 11.24 -11.18
C ASP A 461 -15.84 12.50 -11.37
N THR A 462 -14.54 12.39 -11.14
CA THR A 462 -13.57 13.46 -11.28
C THR A 462 -12.84 13.47 -12.64
N ARG A 463 -13.30 12.66 -13.60
CA ARG A 463 -12.70 12.52 -14.95
C ARG A 463 -11.21 12.17 -14.92
N GLY A 464 -10.76 11.48 -13.86
CA GLY A 464 -9.35 11.13 -13.64
C GLY A 464 -8.50 12.23 -13.00
N GLU A 465 -9.05 13.41 -12.75
CA GLU A 465 -8.31 14.55 -12.19
C GLU A 465 -8.35 14.63 -10.66
N GLY A 466 -9.26 13.88 -10.01
CA GLY A 466 -9.39 13.88 -8.55
C GLY A 466 -8.29 13.09 -7.87
N ILE A 467 -7.84 13.59 -6.73
CA ILE A 467 -6.86 12.94 -5.87
C ILE A 467 -7.52 12.69 -4.52
N MET A 468 -7.44 11.45 -4.04
CA MET A 468 -8.07 11.04 -2.79
C MET A 468 -7.07 10.29 -1.90
N SER A 469 -7.07 10.62 -0.63
CA SER A 469 -6.37 9.86 0.42
C SER A 469 -7.29 9.65 1.61
N SER A 470 -7.09 8.56 2.34
CA SER A 470 -7.80 8.28 3.58
C SER A 470 -6.86 7.69 4.63
N VAL A 471 -7.12 8.01 5.89
CA VAL A 471 -6.33 7.54 7.05
C VAL A 471 -7.30 7.19 8.17
N LEU A 472 -7.06 6.07 8.88
CA LEU A 472 -7.83 5.71 10.06
C LEU A 472 -7.77 6.84 11.10
N ASP A 473 -8.93 7.39 11.47
CA ASP A 473 -9.07 8.46 12.45
C ASP A 473 -9.50 7.91 13.82
N SER A 474 -10.57 7.15 13.85
CA SER A 474 -11.20 6.70 15.09
C SER A 474 -12.10 5.48 14.90
N TYR A 475 -12.73 5.05 15.99
CA TYR A 475 -13.82 4.07 15.96
C TYR A 475 -15.09 4.72 16.46
N ALA A 476 -16.19 4.59 15.72
CA ALA A 476 -17.50 5.11 16.07
C ALA A 476 -18.59 4.05 15.95
N PRO A 477 -19.73 4.23 16.63
CA PRO A 477 -20.86 3.31 16.50
C PRO A 477 -21.27 3.11 15.05
N MET A 478 -21.64 1.88 14.70
CA MET A 478 -21.96 1.49 13.32
C MET A 478 -23.08 2.33 12.72
N LYS A 479 -22.83 2.97 11.57
CA LYS A 479 -23.75 3.90 10.88
C LYS A 479 -24.66 3.15 9.89
N GLY A 480 -25.61 2.34 10.28
CA GLY A 480 -26.62 1.74 9.40
C GLY A 480 -26.05 1.01 8.17
N GLU A 481 -26.89 0.61 7.23
CA GLU A 481 -26.48 -0.10 6.00
C GLU A 481 -25.90 0.85 4.95
N ILE A 482 -24.88 0.40 4.22
CA ILE A 482 -24.28 1.07 3.08
C ILE A 482 -24.40 0.15 1.87
N GLU A 483 -25.08 0.63 0.83
CA GLU A 483 -25.16 -0.09 -0.44
C GLU A 483 -23.79 -0.07 -1.15
N ARG A 484 -23.22 -1.25 -1.37
CA ARG A 484 -21.91 -1.38 -2.03
C ARG A 484 -22.00 -1.36 -3.55
N ARG A 485 -23.00 -2.05 -4.10
CA ARG A 485 -23.17 -2.25 -5.55
C ARG A 485 -24.64 -2.12 -5.95
N LEU A 486 -24.90 -1.28 -6.96
CA LEU A 486 -26.24 -1.04 -7.50
C LEU A 486 -26.60 -1.96 -8.69
N THR A 487 -25.68 -2.79 -9.14
CA THR A 487 -25.86 -3.66 -10.32
C THR A 487 -25.70 -5.14 -9.95
N GLY A 488 -26.49 -6.00 -10.55
CA GLY A 488 -26.38 -7.45 -10.40
C GLY A 488 -25.26 -8.06 -11.25
N SER A 489 -25.09 -9.38 -11.15
CA SER A 489 -24.16 -10.19 -11.94
C SER A 489 -24.88 -10.94 -13.06
N LEU A 490 -24.23 -11.04 -14.22
CA LEU A 490 -24.58 -12.02 -15.25
C LEU A 490 -23.89 -13.35 -14.92
N ILE A 491 -24.65 -14.40 -14.69
CA ILE A 491 -24.16 -15.69 -14.18
C ILE A 491 -24.31 -16.75 -15.26
N ALA A 492 -23.25 -17.50 -15.54
CA ALA A 492 -23.30 -18.60 -16.48
C ALA A 492 -24.25 -19.72 -15.99
N PHE A 493 -25.14 -20.16 -16.86
CA PHE A 493 -26.15 -21.20 -16.58
C PHE A 493 -25.53 -22.62 -16.59
N GLU A 494 -24.66 -22.90 -17.55
CA GLU A 494 -24.07 -24.22 -17.75
C GLU A 494 -22.56 -24.12 -17.99
N SER A 495 -21.88 -25.26 -17.85
CA SER A 495 -20.45 -25.36 -18.15
C SER A 495 -20.22 -25.65 -19.63
N GLY A 496 -19.22 -24.99 -20.22
CA GLY A 496 -18.90 -25.17 -21.64
C GLY A 496 -17.96 -24.07 -22.13
N GLU A 497 -18.02 -23.82 -23.42
CA GLU A 497 -17.27 -22.75 -24.09
C GLU A 497 -18.23 -21.64 -24.54
N ALA A 498 -17.89 -20.40 -24.25
CA ALA A 498 -18.69 -19.24 -24.63
C ALA A 498 -18.66 -19.05 -26.16
N VAL A 499 -19.83 -18.96 -26.77
CA VAL A 499 -19.98 -18.82 -28.22
C VAL A 499 -20.58 -17.46 -28.57
N THR A 500 -20.23 -16.93 -29.75
CA THR A 500 -20.67 -15.60 -30.21
C THR A 500 -22.17 -15.39 -30.10
N TYR A 501 -22.99 -16.39 -30.43
CA TYR A 501 -24.45 -16.29 -30.37
C TYR A 501 -24.98 -16.16 -28.94
N GLY A 502 -24.43 -16.94 -28.01
CA GLY A 502 -24.80 -16.87 -26.60
C GLY A 502 -24.35 -15.54 -25.96
N LEU A 503 -23.14 -15.08 -26.31
CA LEU A 503 -22.60 -13.82 -25.82
C LEU A 503 -23.39 -12.61 -26.35
N ALA A 504 -23.82 -12.60 -27.61
CA ALA A 504 -24.65 -11.54 -28.18
C ALA A 504 -25.98 -11.37 -27.42
N ALA A 505 -26.63 -12.48 -27.08
CA ALA A 505 -27.86 -12.45 -26.28
C ALA A 505 -27.61 -12.01 -24.82
N ALA A 506 -26.45 -12.31 -24.26
CA ALA A 506 -26.07 -11.88 -22.92
C ALA A 506 -25.67 -10.38 -22.88
N GLN A 507 -25.03 -9.87 -23.94
CA GLN A 507 -24.62 -8.48 -24.08
C GLN A 507 -25.80 -7.49 -24.05
N GLU A 508 -26.99 -7.89 -24.53
CA GLU A 508 -28.22 -7.08 -24.41
C GLU A 508 -28.63 -6.81 -22.96
N ARG A 509 -28.12 -7.61 -22.01
CA ARG A 509 -28.46 -7.55 -20.58
C ARG A 509 -27.40 -6.90 -19.72
N GLY A 510 -26.24 -6.60 -20.30
CA GLY A 510 -25.17 -5.92 -19.59
C GLY A 510 -23.80 -6.07 -20.24
N ALA A 511 -22.75 -5.61 -19.56
CA ALA A 511 -21.38 -5.66 -20.05
C ALA A 511 -20.71 -6.99 -19.69
N LEU A 512 -20.01 -7.60 -20.65
CA LEU A 512 -19.37 -8.91 -20.48
C LEU A 512 -17.91 -8.80 -20.04
N PHE A 513 -17.44 -9.79 -19.27
CA PHE A 513 -16.04 -9.96 -18.86
C PHE A 513 -15.28 -10.94 -19.75
N ILE A 514 -15.99 -11.72 -20.56
CA ILE A 514 -15.45 -12.81 -21.35
C ILE A 514 -15.73 -12.63 -22.84
N GLY A 515 -14.87 -13.19 -23.67
CA GLY A 515 -15.03 -13.23 -25.12
C GLY A 515 -15.39 -14.63 -25.65
N PRO A 516 -15.60 -14.78 -26.98
CA PRO A 516 -15.82 -16.06 -27.62
C PRO A 516 -14.63 -17.01 -27.38
N GLY A 517 -14.92 -18.30 -27.23
CA GLY A 517 -13.90 -19.33 -26.95
C GLY A 517 -13.45 -19.43 -25.49
N THR A 518 -13.96 -18.56 -24.62
CA THR A 518 -13.62 -18.62 -23.19
C THR A 518 -14.35 -19.78 -22.51
N PRO A 519 -13.62 -20.69 -21.80
CA PRO A 519 -14.26 -21.73 -21.02
C PRO A 519 -14.98 -21.14 -19.82
N VAL A 520 -16.19 -21.62 -19.53
CA VAL A 520 -17.02 -21.18 -18.42
C VAL A 520 -17.59 -22.39 -17.68
N TYR A 521 -18.01 -22.19 -16.45
CA TYR A 521 -18.75 -23.20 -15.67
C TYR A 521 -19.99 -22.58 -15.03
N ALA A 522 -20.96 -23.43 -14.68
CA ALA A 522 -22.19 -22.99 -14.03
C ALA A 522 -21.89 -22.24 -12.72
N GLY A 523 -22.50 -21.08 -12.53
CA GLY A 523 -22.24 -20.23 -11.36
C GLY A 523 -21.07 -19.23 -11.51
N MET A 524 -20.28 -19.30 -12.60
CA MET A 524 -19.27 -18.28 -12.92
C MET A 524 -19.94 -16.97 -13.32
N VAL A 525 -19.45 -15.84 -12.82
CA VAL A 525 -19.90 -14.51 -13.21
C VAL A 525 -19.21 -14.11 -14.51
N VAL A 526 -19.99 -13.87 -15.54
CA VAL A 526 -19.50 -13.58 -16.91
C VAL A 526 -19.70 -12.14 -17.33
N GLY A 527 -20.31 -11.31 -16.48
CA GLY A 527 -20.52 -9.89 -16.78
C GLY A 527 -21.30 -9.15 -15.69
N ILE A 528 -21.46 -7.85 -15.91
CA ILE A 528 -22.26 -6.93 -15.09
C ILE A 528 -23.68 -6.90 -15.64
N CYS A 529 -24.69 -7.11 -14.81
CA CYS A 529 -26.08 -6.90 -15.21
C CYS A 529 -26.43 -5.42 -15.19
N SER A 530 -27.19 -4.96 -16.17
CA SER A 530 -27.73 -3.57 -16.19
C SER A 530 -28.84 -3.33 -15.16
N ARG A 531 -29.33 -4.39 -14.49
CA ARG A 531 -30.34 -4.33 -13.42
C ARG A 531 -29.70 -4.60 -12.07
N ASN A 532 -30.38 -4.23 -11.00
CA ASN A 532 -29.93 -4.47 -9.61
C ASN A 532 -29.94 -5.94 -9.21
N GLU A 533 -30.61 -6.82 -9.97
CA GLU A 533 -30.74 -8.23 -9.67
C GLU A 533 -29.79 -9.07 -10.53
N ASP A 534 -29.30 -10.16 -9.96
CA ASP A 534 -28.53 -11.16 -10.67
C ASP A 534 -29.37 -11.84 -11.76
N MET A 535 -28.74 -12.10 -12.90
CA MET A 535 -29.39 -12.74 -14.02
C MET A 535 -28.57 -13.92 -14.53
N THR A 536 -29.19 -15.08 -14.62
CA THR A 536 -28.57 -16.26 -15.22
C THR A 536 -28.70 -16.20 -16.74
N VAL A 537 -27.57 -16.37 -17.45
CA VAL A 537 -27.48 -16.29 -18.91
C VAL A 537 -26.81 -17.54 -19.48
N ASN A 538 -27.26 -17.99 -20.64
CA ASN A 538 -26.61 -19.12 -21.33
C ASN A 538 -25.66 -18.60 -22.42
N VAL A 539 -24.39 -18.48 -22.08
CA VAL A 539 -23.33 -18.03 -23.01
C VAL A 539 -22.80 -19.14 -23.91
N CYS A 540 -23.13 -20.42 -23.61
CA CYS A 540 -22.73 -21.58 -24.39
C CYS A 540 -23.75 -21.93 -25.51
N LYS A 541 -24.89 -21.21 -25.54
CA LYS A 541 -25.99 -21.50 -26.50
C LYS A 541 -25.54 -21.24 -27.93
N ARG A 542 -25.56 -22.32 -28.74
CA ARG A 542 -25.29 -22.25 -30.19
C ARG A 542 -26.52 -21.87 -30.96
N LYS A 543 -26.34 -21.20 -32.11
CA LYS A 543 -27.44 -20.94 -33.07
C LYS A 543 -27.93 -22.28 -33.62
N GLN A 544 -29.22 -22.58 -33.48
CA GLN A 544 -29.81 -23.74 -34.14
C GLN A 544 -29.99 -23.43 -35.63
N LEU A 545 -29.36 -24.20 -36.47
CA LEU A 545 -29.55 -24.13 -37.92
C LEU A 545 -30.92 -24.72 -38.26
N THR A 546 -31.86 -23.90 -38.72
CA THR A 546 -33.14 -24.36 -39.26
C THR A 546 -33.10 -24.20 -40.76
N ASN A 547 -33.59 -25.22 -41.50
CA ASN A 547 -33.61 -25.27 -42.97
C ASN A 547 -34.45 -24.16 -43.67
N MET A 548 -35.07 -23.27 -42.90
CA MET A 548 -36.00 -22.23 -43.42
C MET A 548 -35.44 -20.81 -43.47
N ARG A 549 -34.15 -20.60 -43.22
CA ARG A 549 -33.58 -19.26 -43.32
C ARG A 549 -32.88 -19.04 -44.66
N ALA A 550 -33.32 -17.99 -45.38
CA ALA A 550 -32.64 -17.52 -46.58
C ALA A 550 -31.17 -17.20 -46.29
N ALA A 551 -30.28 -17.66 -47.17
CA ALA A 551 -28.83 -17.55 -47.04
C ALA A 551 -28.29 -16.08 -47.03
N GLY A 552 -29.15 -15.06 -47.04
CA GLY A 552 -28.78 -13.65 -47.09
C GLY A 552 -29.05 -12.81 -45.81
N SER A 553 -29.57 -13.42 -44.73
CA SER A 553 -29.97 -12.65 -43.54
C SER A 553 -29.07 -12.83 -42.30
N ASP A 554 -27.88 -13.38 -42.44
CA ASP A 554 -26.93 -13.45 -41.34
C ASP A 554 -26.13 -12.15 -41.20
N GLU A 555 -26.71 -11.15 -40.52
CA GLU A 555 -25.94 -10.04 -40.03
C GLU A 555 -24.85 -10.56 -39.10
N ALA A 556 -23.61 -10.08 -39.32
CA ALA A 556 -22.49 -10.41 -38.48
C ALA A 556 -22.78 -9.87 -37.07
N LEU A 557 -22.92 -10.78 -36.09
CA LEU A 557 -23.12 -10.42 -34.67
C LEU A 557 -21.90 -9.64 -34.20
N ARG A 558 -22.08 -8.36 -33.87
CA ARG A 558 -21.02 -7.51 -33.33
C ARG A 558 -21.03 -7.64 -31.79
N LEU A 559 -19.91 -8.09 -31.24
CA LEU A 559 -19.68 -8.10 -29.80
C LEU A 559 -18.86 -6.87 -29.43
N THR A 560 -19.23 -6.24 -28.32
CA THR A 560 -18.39 -5.22 -27.67
C THR A 560 -17.18 -5.91 -27.03
N PRO A 561 -15.99 -5.28 -27.00
CA PRO A 561 -14.84 -5.83 -26.28
C PRO A 561 -15.19 -6.14 -24.84
N PRO A 562 -14.74 -7.28 -24.29
CA PRO A 562 -14.98 -7.62 -22.89
C PRO A 562 -14.28 -6.61 -21.96
N LYS A 563 -14.90 -6.32 -20.81
CA LYS A 563 -14.28 -5.52 -19.77
C LYS A 563 -13.27 -6.39 -19.02
N ASN A 564 -12.00 -6.03 -19.05
CA ASN A 564 -10.96 -6.67 -18.28
C ASN A 564 -10.81 -5.92 -16.95
N PHE A 565 -11.13 -6.59 -15.85
CA PHE A 565 -10.96 -6.02 -14.51
C PHE A 565 -9.56 -6.31 -13.97
N SER A 566 -8.96 -5.33 -13.32
CA SER A 566 -7.81 -5.54 -12.45
C SER A 566 -8.23 -6.30 -11.18
N LEU A 567 -7.26 -6.74 -10.38
CA LEU A 567 -7.54 -7.41 -9.10
C LEU A 567 -8.39 -6.52 -8.19
N GLU A 568 -8.05 -5.24 -8.07
CA GLU A 568 -8.77 -4.26 -7.27
C GLU A 568 -10.22 -4.09 -7.77
N GLN A 569 -10.41 -3.93 -9.07
CA GLN A 569 -11.73 -3.82 -9.67
C GLN A 569 -12.58 -5.09 -9.47
N CYS A 570 -11.94 -6.27 -9.47
CA CYS A 570 -12.64 -7.51 -9.10
C CYS A 570 -13.11 -7.48 -7.65
N LEU A 571 -12.25 -7.05 -6.71
CA LEU A 571 -12.59 -6.95 -5.29
C LEU A 571 -13.70 -5.93 -5.03
N GLU A 572 -13.65 -4.78 -5.68
CA GLU A 572 -14.70 -3.76 -5.63
C GLU A 572 -16.04 -4.28 -6.13
N PHE A 573 -16.02 -5.11 -7.17
CA PHE A 573 -17.22 -5.65 -7.79
C PHE A 573 -17.86 -6.78 -6.97
N LEU A 574 -17.12 -7.51 -6.13
CA LEU A 574 -17.60 -8.66 -5.37
C LEU A 574 -18.82 -8.34 -4.49
N ALA A 575 -19.86 -9.14 -4.60
CA ALA A 575 -20.98 -9.19 -3.65
C ALA A 575 -20.69 -10.18 -2.51
N ASP A 576 -21.47 -10.12 -1.42
CA ASP A 576 -21.26 -10.95 -0.23
C ASP A 576 -21.44 -12.46 -0.48
N ASP A 577 -22.18 -12.83 -1.53
CA ASP A 577 -22.40 -14.20 -1.97
C ASP A 577 -21.49 -14.63 -3.12
N GLU A 578 -20.48 -13.80 -3.44
CA GLU A 578 -19.50 -14.06 -4.50
C GLU A 578 -18.10 -14.32 -3.92
N LEU A 579 -17.29 -15.01 -4.69
CA LEU A 579 -15.89 -15.28 -4.42
C LEU A 579 -15.06 -14.93 -5.66
N LEU A 580 -13.85 -14.46 -5.44
CA LEU A 580 -12.87 -14.23 -6.50
C LEU A 580 -11.87 -15.39 -6.51
N GLU A 581 -11.77 -16.11 -7.63
CA GLU A 581 -10.69 -17.05 -7.89
C GLU A 581 -9.45 -16.28 -8.36
N CYS A 582 -8.39 -16.38 -7.59
CA CYS A 582 -7.09 -15.83 -7.90
C CYS A 582 -6.17 -16.96 -8.38
N THR A 583 -5.78 -16.92 -9.66
CA THR A 583 -4.85 -17.89 -10.25
C THR A 583 -3.70 -17.16 -10.92
N PRO A 584 -2.57 -17.81 -11.22
CA PRO A 584 -1.44 -17.17 -11.90
C PRO A 584 -1.81 -16.51 -13.24
N LYS A 585 -2.80 -17.05 -13.96
CA LYS A 585 -3.17 -16.58 -15.30
C LYS A 585 -4.49 -15.83 -15.36
N SER A 586 -5.40 -16.06 -14.43
CA SER A 586 -6.78 -15.60 -14.54
C SER A 586 -7.32 -15.07 -13.21
N LEU A 587 -8.22 -14.10 -13.30
CA LEU A 587 -9.09 -13.65 -12.23
C LEU A 587 -10.53 -14.00 -12.65
N ARG A 588 -11.25 -14.78 -11.85
CA ARG A 588 -12.62 -15.21 -12.16
C ARG A 588 -13.51 -14.98 -10.95
N ILE A 589 -14.60 -14.26 -11.14
CA ILE A 589 -15.63 -14.08 -10.12
C ILE A 589 -16.63 -15.21 -10.27
N ARG A 590 -17.04 -15.79 -9.15
CA ARG A 590 -18.07 -16.84 -9.12
C ARG A 590 -19.02 -16.67 -7.94
N LYS A 591 -20.19 -17.23 -8.05
CA LYS A 591 -21.05 -17.37 -6.88
C LYS A 591 -20.47 -18.39 -5.90
N ARG A 592 -20.72 -18.19 -4.60
CA ARG A 592 -20.32 -19.15 -3.55
C ARG A 592 -21.06 -20.47 -3.75
N GLU A 593 -22.37 -20.42 -3.95
CA GLU A 593 -23.19 -21.55 -4.34
C GLU A 593 -23.28 -21.62 -5.87
N LEU A 594 -22.75 -22.67 -6.47
CA LEU A 594 -22.70 -22.84 -7.92
C LEU A 594 -24.01 -23.35 -8.52
N ASP A 595 -24.79 -24.13 -7.76
CA ASP A 595 -26.07 -24.63 -8.22
C ASP A 595 -27.15 -23.56 -8.26
N HIS A 596 -27.76 -23.39 -9.43
CA HIS A 596 -28.81 -22.37 -9.64
C HIS A 596 -30.03 -22.60 -8.75
N GLY A 597 -30.45 -23.87 -8.58
CA GLY A 597 -31.64 -24.21 -7.80
C GLY A 597 -31.44 -23.93 -6.31
N LEU A 598 -30.24 -24.21 -5.78
CA LEU A 598 -29.90 -23.92 -4.40
C LEU A 598 -29.83 -22.43 -4.15
N ARG A 599 -29.21 -21.66 -5.05
CA ARG A 599 -29.17 -20.18 -4.95
C ARG A 599 -30.58 -19.57 -4.89
N MET A 600 -31.48 -20.01 -5.77
CA MET A 600 -32.87 -19.52 -5.78
C MET A 600 -33.63 -19.84 -4.50
N ARG A 601 -33.39 -21.01 -3.90
CA ARG A 601 -33.99 -21.38 -2.61
C ARG A 601 -33.46 -20.51 -1.47
N GLU A 602 -32.18 -20.21 -1.46
CA GLU A 602 -31.58 -19.30 -0.45
C GLU A 602 -32.11 -17.88 -0.58
N LEU A 603 -32.21 -17.34 -1.80
CA LEU A 603 -32.81 -16.03 -2.07
C LEU A 603 -34.27 -15.95 -1.57
N MET A 604 -35.07 -16.97 -1.84
CA MET A 604 -36.45 -17.02 -1.34
C MET A 604 -36.52 -17.07 0.19
N LYS A 605 -35.63 -17.82 0.84
CA LYS A 605 -35.57 -17.85 2.31
C LYS A 605 -35.22 -16.48 2.90
N ARG A 606 -34.23 -15.75 2.33
CA ARG A 606 -33.86 -14.40 2.77
C ARG A 606 -35.02 -13.41 2.61
N ARG A 607 -35.67 -13.36 1.45
CA ARG A 607 -36.84 -12.49 1.20
C ARG A 607 -37.98 -12.76 2.17
N ASN A 608 -38.26 -14.03 2.50
CA ASN A 608 -39.30 -14.38 3.48
C ASN A 608 -38.92 -13.94 4.91
N GLN A 609 -37.64 -13.99 5.27
CA GLN A 609 -37.15 -13.53 6.58
C GLN A 609 -37.19 -11.99 6.71
N GLU A 610 -36.91 -11.25 5.64
CA GLU A 610 -37.01 -9.79 5.59
C GLU A 610 -38.46 -9.28 5.66
N GLN A 611 -39.39 -10.01 5.05
CA GLN A 611 -40.82 -9.70 5.13
C GLN A 611 -41.46 -10.03 6.50
N SER A 612 -40.77 -10.85 7.31
CA SER A 612 -41.24 -11.26 8.64
C SER A 612 -40.65 -10.42 9.79
N LYS A 613 -39.73 -9.53 9.49
CA LYS A 613 -39.19 -8.48 10.39
C LYS A 613 -39.89 -7.15 10.15
#